data_8a91237e3699735f17ba3ef6a214d656
#
_entry.id   8a91237e3699735f17ba3ef6a214d656
#
_cell.length_a   1.000
_cell.length_b   1.000
_cell.length_c   1.000
_cell.angle_alpha   90.00
_cell.angle_beta   90.00
_cell.angle_gamma   90.00
#
_symmetry.space_group_name_H-M   'P 1'
#
loop_
_entity.id
_entity.type
_entity.pdbx_description
1 polymer ?
#
loop_
_entity_poly.entity_id
_entity_poly.type
_entity_poly.pdbx_seq_one_letter_code
_entity_poly.pdbx_strand_id
1 'polypeptide(L)'
;MKPLFWIASSHKDLMALPDSVQNSFGFSLYLAQCDEKPPNAKPLRGFGGAGVLEVVANDDGDTYRAIYTVRFGDALYVLHVFQKKSKSGIATPKQDIDLVRSRLRIAEQEYTQWQARQKKPL
;
A
#
# COMPACT_ATOMS: atom_id res chain seq x y z
N MET A 1 14.24 -2.79 -10.31
CA MET A 1 13.20 -2.11 -9.48
C MET A 1 11.83 -2.36 -10.07
N LYS A 2 10.91 -2.81 -9.25
CA LYS A 2 9.54 -3.08 -9.70
C LYS A 2 8.80 -1.77 -9.96
N PRO A 3 7.90 -1.73 -10.96
CA PRO A 3 7.03 -0.58 -11.12
C PRO A 3 6.06 -0.45 -9.94
N LEU A 4 5.70 0.79 -9.64
CA LEU A 4 4.78 1.14 -8.57
C LEU A 4 3.50 1.70 -9.19
N PHE A 5 2.37 1.11 -8.82
CA PHE A 5 1.06 1.57 -9.28
C PHE A 5 0.18 1.97 -8.09
N TRP A 6 -0.70 2.91 -8.33
CA TRP A 6 -1.57 3.47 -7.31
C TRP A 6 -3.01 3.11 -7.63
N ILE A 7 -3.72 2.55 -6.65
CA ILE A 7 -5.12 2.15 -6.85
C ILE A 7 -6.03 3.25 -6.33
N ALA A 8 -7.05 3.57 -7.12
CA ALA A 8 -8.08 4.57 -6.79
C ALA A 8 -7.43 5.90 -6.35
N SER A 9 -7.82 6.42 -5.18
CA SER A 9 -7.35 7.71 -4.70
C SER A 9 -6.04 7.65 -3.92
N SER A 10 -5.37 6.50 -3.86
CA SER A 10 -4.23 6.32 -2.94
C SER A 10 -3.10 7.33 -3.16
N HIS A 11 -2.76 7.67 -4.39
CA HIS A 11 -1.73 8.67 -4.66
C HIS A 11 -2.18 10.07 -4.24
N LYS A 12 -3.38 10.45 -4.60
CA LYS A 12 -3.97 11.73 -4.21
C LYS A 12 -4.00 11.86 -2.69
N ASP A 13 -4.38 10.79 -2.01
CA ASP A 13 -4.46 10.77 -0.55
C ASP A 13 -3.07 10.94 0.08
N LEU A 14 -2.04 10.32 -0.49
CA LEU A 14 -0.68 10.51 -0.02
C LEU A 14 -0.23 11.96 -0.18
N MET A 15 -0.52 12.56 -1.32
CA MET A 15 -0.10 13.94 -1.60
C MET A 15 -0.76 14.96 -0.70
N ALA A 16 -1.85 14.62 -0.03
CA ALA A 16 -2.55 15.49 0.91
C ALA A 16 -1.99 15.40 2.34
N LEU A 17 -1.04 14.51 2.60
CA LEU A 17 -0.46 14.30 3.93
C LEU A 17 0.75 15.22 4.18
N PRO A 18 1.17 15.37 5.45
CA PRO A 18 2.36 16.16 5.76
C PRO A 18 3.60 15.66 5.01
N ASP A 19 4.51 16.57 4.70
CA ASP A 19 5.73 16.27 3.93
C ASP A 19 6.54 15.15 4.58
N SER A 20 6.66 15.15 5.90
CA SER A 20 7.41 14.11 6.62
C SER A 20 6.81 12.73 6.39
N VAL A 21 5.48 12.65 6.33
CA VAL A 21 4.77 11.39 6.10
C VAL A 21 4.95 10.95 4.65
N GLN A 22 4.83 11.88 3.70
CA GLN A 22 5.07 11.59 2.30
C GLN A 22 6.48 11.02 2.08
N ASN A 23 7.48 11.65 2.71
CA ASN A 23 8.87 11.20 2.61
C ASN A 23 9.06 9.81 3.21
N SER A 24 8.47 9.57 4.38
CA SER A 24 8.55 8.27 5.05
C SER A 24 7.94 7.16 4.22
N PHE A 25 6.72 7.37 3.71
CA PHE A 25 6.06 6.37 2.89
C PHE A 25 6.74 6.19 1.54
N GLY A 26 7.24 7.28 0.95
CA GLY A 26 7.99 7.21 -0.28
C GLY A 26 9.23 6.33 -0.16
N PHE A 27 9.96 6.48 0.93
CA PHE A 27 11.14 5.65 1.18
C PHE A 27 10.76 4.18 1.40
N SER A 28 9.70 3.93 2.19
CA SER A 28 9.22 2.56 2.42
C SER A 28 8.81 1.87 1.12
N LEU A 29 8.08 2.59 0.27
CA LEU A 29 7.65 2.05 -1.02
C LEU A 29 8.85 1.81 -1.95
N TYR A 30 9.84 2.68 -1.91
CA TYR A 30 11.07 2.48 -2.68
C TYR A 30 11.77 1.19 -2.27
N LEU A 31 11.91 0.94 -0.96
CA LEU A 31 12.50 -0.31 -0.49
C LEU A 31 11.71 -1.53 -0.99
N ALA A 32 10.38 -1.44 -0.94
CA ALA A 32 9.53 -2.51 -1.43
C ALA A 32 9.71 -2.75 -2.94
N GLN A 33 9.89 -1.67 -3.71
CA GLN A 33 10.20 -1.80 -5.15
C GLN A 33 11.53 -2.51 -5.39
N CYS A 34 12.45 -2.41 -4.45
CA CYS A 34 13.75 -3.07 -4.51
C CYS A 34 13.73 -4.47 -3.89
N ASP A 35 12.55 -5.05 -3.71
CA ASP A 35 12.37 -6.38 -3.09
C ASP A 35 12.82 -6.45 -1.63
N GLU A 36 12.86 -5.33 -0.95
CA GLU A 36 13.19 -5.29 0.47
C GLU A 36 11.93 -5.01 1.29
N LYS A 37 11.87 -5.58 2.48
CA LYS A 37 10.80 -5.30 3.43
C LYS A 37 11.21 -4.10 4.28
N PRO A 38 10.47 -2.98 4.23
CA PRO A 38 10.78 -1.85 5.11
C PRO A 38 10.74 -2.26 6.58
N PRO A 39 11.63 -1.71 7.42
CA PRO A 39 11.69 -2.10 8.84
C PRO A 39 10.39 -1.91 9.60
N ASN A 40 9.57 -0.92 9.20
CA ASN A 40 8.31 -0.61 9.84
C ASN A 40 7.10 -1.28 9.17
N ALA A 41 7.33 -2.16 8.18
CA ALA A 41 6.26 -2.86 7.48
C ALA A 41 5.90 -4.14 8.21
N LYS A 42 4.62 -4.44 8.27
CA LYS A 42 4.11 -5.70 8.84
C LYS A 42 2.91 -6.19 8.05
N PRO A 43 2.67 -7.49 8.03
CA PRO A 43 1.49 -8.04 7.35
C PRO A 43 0.21 -7.46 7.95
N LEU A 44 -0.74 -7.12 7.08
CA LEU A 44 -2.05 -6.65 7.50
C LEU A 44 -2.93 -7.86 7.78
N ARG A 45 -3.61 -7.86 8.93
CA ARG A 45 -4.48 -8.97 9.33
C ARG A 45 -5.66 -9.11 8.39
N GLY A 46 -6.07 -10.36 8.14
CA GLY A 46 -7.26 -10.66 7.37
C GLY A 46 -7.02 -10.88 5.88
N PHE A 47 -5.77 -10.95 5.44
CA PHE A 47 -5.43 -11.13 4.03
C PHE A 47 -4.62 -12.40 3.75
N GLY A 48 -4.63 -13.33 4.69
CA GLY A 48 -4.13 -14.68 4.45
C GLY A 48 -2.63 -14.83 4.31
N GLY A 49 -1.84 -13.90 4.88
CA GLY A 49 -0.40 -14.04 4.87
C GLY A 49 0.35 -12.74 4.67
N ALA A 50 1.56 -12.83 4.11
CA ALA A 50 2.51 -11.73 4.05
C ALA A 50 2.40 -10.84 2.80
N GLY A 51 1.42 -11.10 1.94
CA GLY A 51 1.34 -10.40 0.65
C GLY A 51 0.73 -9.01 0.69
N VAL A 52 0.02 -8.65 1.75
CA VAL A 52 -0.54 -7.31 1.95
C VAL A 52 0.10 -6.75 3.21
N LEU A 53 0.72 -5.58 3.09
CA LEU A 53 1.56 -5.02 4.14
C LEU A 53 1.08 -3.62 4.52
N GLU A 54 1.35 -3.27 5.78
CA GLU A 54 1.05 -1.96 6.33
C GLU A 54 2.33 -1.31 6.81
N VAL A 55 2.53 -0.05 6.44
CA VAL A 55 3.57 0.79 7.02
C VAL A 55 2.93 1.93 7.78
N VAL A 56 3.56 2.34 8.88
CA VAL A 56 3.03 3.37 9.78
C VAL A 56 4.03 4.53 9.85
N ALA A 57 3.51 5.74 9.84
CA ALA A 57 4.30 6.94 10.08
C ALA A 57 3.55 7.84 11.07
N ASN A 58 4.29 8.56 11.88
CA ASN A 58 3.73 9.49 12.86
C ASN A 58 4.23 10.90 12.56
N ASP A 59 3.37 11.89 12.75
CA ASP A 59 3.72 13.29 12.61
C ASP A 59 2.85 14.12 13.52
N ASP A 60 3.49 14.90 14.38
CA ASP A 60 2.81 15.84 15.28
C ASP A 60 1.66 15.19 16.07
N GLY A 61 1.89 13.98 16.59
CA GLY A 61 0.90 13.27 17.40
C GLY A 61 -0.12 12.48 16.61
N ASP A 62 -0.15 12.63 15.30
CA ASP A 62 -1.06 11.89 14.43
C ASP A 62 -0.39 10.66 13.84
N THR A 63 -1.18 9.64 13.57
CA THR A 63 -0.72 8.38 13.00
C THR A 63 -1.29 8.20 11.60
N TYR A 64 -0.42 7.87 10.66
CA TYR A 64 -0.77 7.65 9.26
C TYR A 64 -0.37 6.24 8.85
N ARG A 65 -1.15 5.65 7.94
CA ARG A 65 -0.90 4.30 7.46
C ARG A 65 -0.97 4.23 5.95
N ALA A 66 -0.08 3.42 5.37
CA ALA A 66 -0.11 3.10 3.95
C ALA A 66 -0.17 1.58 3.82
N ILE A 67 -1.08 1.12 2.99
CA ILE A 67 -1.29 -0.31 2.73
C ILE A 67 -0.88 -0.58 1.29
N TYR A 68 -0.02 -1.56 1.09
CA TYR A 68 0.43 -1.95 -0.24
C TYR A 68 0.50 -3.46 -0.34
N THR A 69 0.61 -3.98 -1.56
CA THR A 69 0.72 -5.42 -1.76
C THR A 69 1.93 -5.77 -2.62
N VAL A 70 2.61 -6.83 -2.23
CA VAL A 70 3.69 -7.47 -2.98
C VAL A 70 3.23 -8.81 -3.56
N ARG A 71 1.92 -9.09 -3.49
CA ARG A 71 1.35 -10.37 -3.91
C ARG A 71 1.54 -10.65 -5.40
N PHE A 72 1.63 -9.59 -6.19
CA PHE A 72 1.82 -9.69 -7.63
C PHE A 72 3.29 -9.46 -7.96
N GLY A 73 4.03 -10.54 -8.22
CA GLY A 73 5.49 -10.58 -8.19
C GLY A 73 6.24 -9.54 -9.01
N ASP A 74 5.65 -9.07 -10.13
CA ASP A 74 6.35 -8.16 -11.04
C ASP A 74 6.01 -6.69 -10.82
N ALA A 75 5.09 -6.37 -9.92
CA ALA A 75 4.60 -5.00 -9.70
C ALA A 75 4.18 -4.80 -8.26
N LEU A 76 4.27 -3.55 -7.82
CA LEU A 76 3.85 -3.14 -6.48
C LEU A 76 2.61 -2.26 -6.60
N TYR A 77 1.59 -2.51 -5.79
CA TYR A 77 0.35 -1.74 -5.81
C TYR A 77 0.09 -1.11 -4.45
N VAL A 78 -0.09 0.20 -4.43
CA VAL A 78 -0.53 0.91 -3.22
C VAL A 78 -2.04 0.89 -3.20
N LEU A 79 -2.62 0.35 -2.13
CA LEU A 79 -4.06 0.12 -2.03
C LEU A 79 -4.77 1.25 -1.28
N HIS A 80 -4.15 1.77 -0.21
CA HIS A 80 -4.84 2.74 0.64
C HIS A 80 -3.82 3.53 1.45
N VAL A 81 -4.02 4.83 1.56
CA VAL A 81 -3.21 5.72 2.39
C VAL A 81 -4.18 6.58 3.18
N PHE A 82 -4.01 6.62 4.50
CA PHE A 82 -4.99 7.31 5.34
C PHE A 82 -4.41 7.70 6.70
N GLN A 83 -5.05 8.66 7.35
CA GLN A 83 -4.78 9.00 8.73
C GLN A 83 -5.64 8.10 9.62
N LYS A 84 -5.02 7.43 10.58
CA LYS A 84 -5.75 6.64 11.55
C LYS A 84 -6.35 7.57 12.59
N LYS A 85 -7.67 7.68 12.60
CA LYS A 85 -8.37 8.60 13.49
C LYS A 85 -8.82 7.96 14.80
N SER A 86 -8.81 6.64 14.89
CA SER A 86 -9.18 5.94 16.12
C SER A 86 -8.07 6.09 17.15
N LYS A 87 -8.42 6.53 18.33
CA LYS A 87 -7.47 6.70 19.43
C LYS A 87 -7.24 5.44 20.24
N SER A 88 -8.07 4.43 20.06
CA SER A 88 -7.97 3.18 20.81
C SER A 88 -7.53 2.04 19.91
N GLY A 89 -6.59 1.25 20.42
CA GLY A 89 -6.13 0.07 19.74
C GLY A 89 -5.16 0.36 18.59
N ILE A 90 -4.47 -0.69 18.18
CA ILE A 90 -3.47 -0.64 17.12
C ILE A 90 -3.99 -1.21 15.81
N ALA A 91 -5.19 -1.82 15.83
CA ALA A 91 -5.75 -2.47 14.66
C ALA A 91 -6.27 -1.46 13.64
N THR A 92 -6.16 -1.80 12.37
CA THR A 92 -6.76 -1.03 11.29
C THR A 92 -8.27 -1.15 11.36
N PRO A 93 -9.02 -0.03 11.29
CA PRO A 93 -10.48 -0.08 11.37
C PRO A 93 -11.10 -0.95 10.28
N LYS A 94 -12.23 -1.59 10.59
CA LYS A 94 -12.92 -2.48 9.66
C LYS A 94 -13.27 -1.80 8.34
N GLN A 95 -13.67 -0.55 8.39
CA GLN A 95 -14.02 0.25 7.23
C GLN A 95 -12.84 0.36 6.26
N ASP A 96 -11.63 0.57 6.79
CA ASP A 96 -10.42 0.62 5.98
C ASP A 96 -10.03 -0.76 5.46
N ILE A 97 -10.21 -1.80 6.27
CA ILE A 97 -9.98 -3.19 5.84
C ILE A 97 -10.89 -3.55 4.66
N ASP A 98 -12.16 -3.19 4.72
CA ASP A 98 -13.11 -3.47 3.64
C ASP A 98 -12.72 -2.73 2.36
N LEU A 99 -12.27 -1.48 2.50
CA LEU A 99 -11.79 -0.70 1.35
C LEU A 99 -10.55 -1.34 0.73
N VAL A 100 -9.59 -1.76 1.55
CA VAL A 100 -8.37 -2.43 1.09
C VAL A 100 -8.74 -3.71 0.33
N ARG A 101 -9.68 -4.48 0.87
CA ARG A 101 -10.11 -5.74 0.23
C ARG A 101 -10.68 -5.48 -1.17
N SER A 102 -11.50 -4.46 -1.29
CA SER A 102 -12.08 -4.04 -2.57
C SER A 102 -10.98 -3.61 -3.56
N ARG A 103 -10.04 -2.81 -3.09
CA ARG A 103 -8.95 -2.29 -3.92
C ARG A 103 -7.93 -3.38 -4.30
N LEU A 104 -7.78 -4.40 -3.46
CA LEU A 104 -6.95 -5.54 -3.80
C LEU A 104 -7.48 -6.28 -5.03
N ARG A 105 -8.81 -6.41 -5.14
CA ARG A 105 -9.43 -7.00 -6.34
C ARG A 105 -9.18 -6.17 -7.58
N ILE A 106 -9.24 -4.85 -7.45
CA ILE A 106 -8.93 -3.95 -8.56
C ILE A 106 -7.46 -4.12 -8.97
N ALA A 107 -6.55 -4.19 -8.00
CA ALA A 107 -5.14 -4.38 -8.27
C ALA A 107 -4.89 -5.69 -9.02
N GLU A 108 -5.56 -6.76 -8.63
CA GLU A 108 -5.43 -8.07 -9.30
C GLU A 108 -5.87 -7.98 -10.76
N GLN A 109 -6.99 -7.32 -11.03
CA GLN A 109 -7.48 -7.13 -12.40
C GLN A 109 -6.50 -6.28 -13.22
N GLU A 110 -6.01 -5.21 -12.66
CA GLU A 110 -5.06 -4.33 -13.35
C GLU A 110 -3.74 -5.05 -13.61
N TYR A 111 -3.28 -5.85 -12.67
CA TYR A 111 -2.05 -6.62 -12.83
C TYR A 111 -2.19 -7.63 -13.97
N THR A 112 -3.31 -8.34 -14.03
CA THR A 112 -3.58 -9.29 -15.12
C THR A 112 -3.52 -8.61 -16.48
N GLN A 113 -4.15 -7.44 -16.59
CA GLN A 113 -4.14 -6.66 -17.83
C GLN A 113 -2.73 -6.15 -18.17
N TRP A 114 -2.01 -5.68 -17.17
CA TRP A 114 -0.64 -5.20 -17.35
C TRP A 114 0.27 -6.32 -17.83
N GLN A 115 0.17 -7.51 -17.22
CA GLN A 115 0.96 -8.67 -17.66
C GLN A 115 0.64 -9.06 -19.11
N ALA A 116 -0.62 -9.03 -19.48
CA ALA A 116 -1.03 -9.36 -20.86
C ALA A 116 -0.39 -8.39 -21.86
N ARG A 117 -0.32 -7.10 -21.52
CA ARG A 117 0.33 -6.10 -22.37
C ARG A 117 1.86 -6.35 -22.48
N GLN A 118 2.49 -6.76 -21.37
CA GLN A 118 3.93 -7.03 -21.36
C GLN A 118 4.30 -8.27 -22.17
N LYS A 119 3.38 -9.23 -22.31
CA LYS A 119 3.61 -10.48 -23.04
C LYS A 119 3.16 -10.42 -24.49
N LYS A 120 2.64 -9.29 -24.92
CA LYS A 120 2.13 -9.14 -26.29
C LYS A 120 3.27 -9.33 -27.29
N PRO A 121 3.12 -10.19 -28.30
CA PRO A 121 4.17 -10.39 -29.30
C PRO A 121 4.41 -9.12 -30.11
N LEU A 122 5.63 -8.98 -30.57
CA LEU A 122 6.04 -7.87 -31.40
C LEU A 122 5.33 -7.87 -32.76
#